data_7845f11fd0e831229e93275bba366309
#
_entry.id   7845f11fd0e831229e93275bba366309
#
_cell.length_a   1.000
_cell.length_b   1.000
_cell.length_c   1.000
_cell.angle_alpha   90.00
_cell.angle_beta   90.00
_cell.angle_gamma   90.00
#
_symmetry.space_group_name_H-M   'P 1'
#
loop_
_entity.id
_entity.type
_entity.pdbx_description
1 polymer ?
#
loop_
_entity_poly.entity_id
_entity_poly.type
_entity_poly.pdbx_seq_one_letter_code
_entity_poly.pdbx_strand_id
1 'polypeptide(L)'
;MKKLLLITLLLFFTYSFAQQSEKNNGDATNNIPPATLLSVSAYPNPFIADTSINFRSSKAQNVEFTVKNLLGTTVYQEKFNAAVGYNAIPFNRNSLSKGMYIYSLQTDAEIVSKRLIIK
;
A
#
# COMPACT_ATOMS: atom_id res chain seq x y z
N MET A 1 -59.98 7.52 -5.39
CA MET A 1 -59.10 7.43 -6.55
C MET A 1 -57.75 8.14 -6.41
N LYS A 2 -57.70 9.30 -5.79
CA LYS A 2 -56.41 10.00 -5.60
C LYS A 2 -55.47 9.33 -4.63
N LYS A 3 -55.97 8.54 -3.66
CA LYS A 3 -55.11 7.82 -2.70
C LYS A 3 -54.47 6.55 -3.27
N LEU A 4 -55.10 5.94 -4.27
CA LEU A 4 -54.55 4.76 -4.94
C LEU A 4 -53.44 5.12 -5.91
N LEU A 5 -53.46 6.29 -6.50
CA LEU A 5 -52.40 6.78 -7.40
C LEU A 5 -51.12 7.13 -6.62
N LEU A 6 -51.26 7.66 -5.40
CA LEU A 6 -50.13 7.97 -4.55
C LEU A 6 -49.41 6.71 -4.02
N ILE A 7 -50.17 5.65 -3.75
CA ILE A 7 -49.62 4.38 -3.26
C ILE A 7 -48.87 3.65 -4.38
N THR A 8 -49.41 3.71 -5.62
CA THR A 8 -48.71 3.14 -6.77
C THR A 8 -47.42 3.90 -7.12
N LEU A 9 -47.42 5.21 -6.95
CA LEU A 9 -46.22 6.01 -7.19
C LEU A 9 -45.12 5.74 -6.14
N LEU A 10 -45.52 5.49 -4.88
CA LEU A 10 -44.59 5.12 -3.83
C LEU A 10 -44.00 3.72 -4.03
N LEU A 11 -44.78 2.80 -4.59
CA LEU A 11 -44.29 1.44 -4.91
C LEU A 11 -43.30 1.47 -6.06
N PHE A 12 -43.44 2.38 -7.02
CA PHE A 12 -42.43 2.52 -8.09
C PHE A 12 -41.11 3.09 -7.62
N PHE A 13 -41.11 3.90 -6.55
CA PHE A 13 -39.87 4.44 -6.00
C PHE A 13 -39.06 3.41 -5.27
N THR A 14 -39.65 2.39 -4.69
CA THR A 14 -38.94 1.36 -3.97
C THR A 14 -38.25 0.34 -4.88
N TYR A 15 -38.76 0.20 -6.11
CA TYR A 15 -38.16 -0.76 -7.05
C TYR A 15 -36.85 -0.24 -7.69
N SER A 16 -36.65 1.06 -7.76
CA SER A 16 -35.44 1.58 -8.39
C SER A 16 -34.21 1.50 -7.51
N PHE A 17 -34.36 1.31 -6.19
CA PHE A 17 -33.21 1.13 -5.30
C PHE A 17 -32.68 -0.31 -5.26
N ALA A 18 -33.53 -1.28 -5.58
CA ALA A 18 -33.14 -2.68 -5.52
C ALA A 18 -32.28 -3.14 -6.71
N GLN A 19 -32.27 -2.38 -7.80
CA GLN A 19 -31.53 -2.76 -9.00
C GLN A 19 -30.07 -2.33 -9.02
N GLN A 20 -29.64 -1.49 -8.09
CA GLN A 20 -28.25 -1.02 -8.03
C GLN A 20 -27.30 -1.95 -7.29
N SER A 21 -27.81 -2.93 -6.57
CA SER A 21 -26.97 -3.82 -5.78
C SER A 21 -26.44 -5.06 -6.51
N GLU A 22 -26.96 -5.34 -7.69
CA GLU A 22 -26.60 -6.57 -8.42
C GLU A 22 -25.48 -6.43 -9.44
N LYS A 23 -25.02 -5.23 -9.72
CA LYS A 23 -24.01 -5.02 -10.78
C LYS A 23 -22.57 -5.21 -10.34
N ASN A 24 -22.31 -5.53 -9.08
CA ASN A 24 -20.93 -5.56 -8.56
C ASN A 24 -20.37 -6.95 -8.35
N ASN A 25 -21.04 -7.99 -8.74
CA ASN A 25 -20.66 -9.33 -8.30
C ASN A 25 -19.85 -10.16 -9.29
N GLY A 26 -19.53 -9.67 -10.46
CA GLY A 26 -18.90 -10.56 -11.43
C GLY A 26 -17.47 -10.22 -11.78
N ASP A 27 -17.14 -8.96 -11.87
CA ASP A 27 -15.93 -8.57 -12.57
C ASP A 27 -14.86 -7.90 -11.69
N ALA A 28 -15.13 -7.71 -10.40
CA ALA A 28 -14.21 -7.00 -9.52
C ALA A 28 -12.99 -7.82 -9.10
N THR A 29 -12.98 -9.12 -9.32
CA THR A 29 -11.93 -10.01 -8.82
C THR A 29 -10.73 -10.14 -9.74
N ASN A 30 -10.84 -9.73 -11.00
CA ASN A 30 -9.82 -10.05 -12.00
C ASN A 30 -8.92 -8.88 -12.39
N ASN A 31 -9.09 -7.71 -11.77
CA ASN A 31 -8.37 -6.50 -12.17
C ASN A 31 -7.29 -6.05 -11.19
N ILE A 32 -6.92 -6.87 -10.21
CA ILE A 32 -5.81 -6.56 -9.33
C ILE A 32 -4.52 -6.95 -10.06
N PRO A 33 -3.64 -5.99 -10.39
CA PRO A 33 -2.38 -6.33 -11.04
C PRO A 33 -1.53 -7.16 -10.08
N PRO A 34 -0.71 -8.10 -10.59
CA PRO A 34 0.17 -8.87 -9.74
C PRO A 34 1.21 -7.96 -9.06
N ALA A 35 1.60 -8.33 -7.84
CA ALA A 35 2.62 -7.61 -7.11
C ALA A 35 3.94 -7.64 -7.88
N THR A 36 4.61 -6.49 -7.96
CA THR A 36 5.92 -6.37 -8.60
C THR A 36 7.06 -6.30 -7.60
N LEU A 37 6.78 -5.90 -6.35
CA LEU A 37 7.74 -5.92 -5.25
C LEU A 37 7.53 -7.19 -4.42
N LEU A 38 8.56 -8.01 -4.34
CA LEU A 38 8.50 -9.31 -3.70
C LEU A 38 9.61 -9.45 -2.65
N SER A 39 9.36 -10.26 -1.63
CA SER A 39 10.37 -10.61 -0.62
C SER A 39 11.00 -9.41 0.05
N VAL A 40 10.20 -8.39 0.35
CA VAL A 40 10.68 -7.17 1.00
C VAL A 40 11.07 -7.47 2.44
N SER A 41 12.30 -7.17 2.80
CA SER A 41 12.81 -7.34 4.17
C SER A 41 13.92 -6.37 4.47
N ALA A 42 14.10 -6.05 5.75
CA ALA A 42 15.25 -5.31 6.24
C ALA A 42 16.15 -6.28 7.01
N TYR A 43 17.45 -6.24 6.75
CA TYR A 43 18.40 -7.07 7.46
C TYR A 43 19.74 -6.34 7.65
N PRO A 44 20.27 -6.30 8.86
CA PRO A 44 19.68 -6.77 10.11
C PRO A 44 18.49 -5.91 10.56
N ASN A 45 17.57 -6.52 11.27
CA ASN A 45 16.42 -5.83 11.85
C ASN A 45 15.97 -6.59 13.11
N PRO A 46 16.22 -6.10 14.33
CA PRO A 46 16.77 -4.77 14.69
C PRO A 46 18.22 -4.53 14.26
N PHE A 47 18.59 -3.26 14.11
CA PHE A 47 19.94 -2.88 13.73
C PHE A 47 20.47 -1.75 14.65
N ILE A 48 21.81 -1.57 14.67
CA ILE A 48 22.45 -0.57 15.51
C ILE A 48 22.82 0.65 14.68
N ALA A 49 23.62 0.49 13.65
CA ALA A 49 24.13 1.60 12.83
C ALA A 49 23.60 1.56 11.40
N ASP A 50 23.67 0.39 10.77
CA ASP A 50 23.34 0.21 9.36
C ASP A 50 22.48 -1.01 9.14
N THR A 51 21.60 -0.91 8.15
CA THR A 51 20.81 -2.04 7.67
C THR A 51 20.68 -1.95 6.15
N SER A 52 20.10 -2.96 5.56
CA SER A 52 19.81 -2.99 4.13
C SER A 52 18.36 -3.38 3.91
N ILE A 53 17.66 -2.63 3.07
CA ILE A 53 16.32 -2.98 2.62
C ILE A 53 16.46 -3.80 1.36
N ASN A 54 16.08 -5.06 1.42
CA ASN A 54 16.26 -6.02 0.36
C ASN A 54 14.91 -6.40 -0.24
N PHE A 55 14.83 -6.49 -1.54
CA PHE A 55 13.60 -6.86 -2.21
C PHE A 55 13.91 -7.37 -3.62
N ARG A 56 12.93 -8.07 -4.19
CA ARG A 56 12.95 -8.43 -5.61
C ARG A 56 11.94 -7.57 -6.34
N SER A 57 12.32 -7.14 -7.53
CA SER A 57 11.39 -6.45 -8.43
C SER A 57 11.22 -7.27 -9.70
N SER A 58 9.97 -7.47 -10.13
CA SER A 58 9.67 -8.20 -11.35
C SER A 58 9.94 -7.38 -12.61
N LYS A 59 10.13 -6.06 -12.47
CA LYS A 59 10.45 -5.17 -13.58
C LYS A 59 11.34 -4.03 -13.11
N ALA A 60 12.03 -3.39 -14.05
CA ALA A 60 12.76 -2.15 -13.79
C ALA A 60 11.73 -1.05 -13.53
N GLN A 61 11.85 -0.34 -12.40
CA GLN A 61 10.92 0.70 -12.02
C GLN A 61 11.49 1.61 -10.94
N ASN A 62 10.92 2.79 -10.82
CA ASN A 62 11.26 3.69 -9.73
C ASN A 62 10.53 3.28 -8.46
N VAL A 63 11.26 3.24 -7.37
CA VAL A 63 10.74 2.90 -6.04
C VAL A 63 11.06 4.06 -5.11
N GLU A 64 10.05 4.54 -4.38
CA GLU A 64 10.24 5.53 -3.35
C GLU A 64 10.38 4.82 -2.01
N PHE A 65 11.54 4.97 -1.38
CA PHE A 65 11.82 4.45 -0.05
C PHE A 65 11.62 5.54 0.97
N THR A 66 10.76 5.30 1.95
CA THR A 66 10.50 6.24 3.05
C THR A 66 10.61 5.53 4.38
N VAL A 67 11.08 6.27 5.38
CA VAL A 67 11.06 5.84 6.77
C VAL A 67 10.25 6.85 7.55
N LYS A 68 9.28 6.37 8.32
CA LYS A 68 8.41 7.19 9.17
C LYS A 68 8.55 6.76 10.61
N ASN A 69 8.45 7.73 11.53
CA ASN A 69 8.32 7.42 12.95
C ASN A 69 6.89 6.98 13.27
N LEU A 70 6.62 6.61 14.52
CA LEU A 70 5.29 6.14 14.94
C LEU A 70 4.23 7.23 14.91
N LEU A 71 4.61 8.50 14.86
CA LEU A 71 3.69 9.62 14.70
C LEU A 71 3.29 9.84 13.23
N GLY A 72 3.89 9.08 12.31
CA GLY A 72 3.62 9.23 10.88
C GLY A 72 4.47 10.28 10.18
N THR A 73 5.44 10.88 10.88
CA THR A 73 6.34 11.86 10.28
C THR A 73 7.41 11.15 9.47
N THR A 74 7.60 11.58 8.23
CA THR A 74 8.68 11.08 7.38
C THR A 74 10.02 11.60 7.89
N VAL A 75 10.90 10.71 8.29
CA VAL A 75 12.24 11.04 8.80
C VAL A 75 13.34 10.78 7.78
N TYR A 76 13.04 10.01 6.73
CA TYR A 76 13.96 9.75 5.63
C TYR A 76 13.18 9.42 4.37
N GLN A 77 13.68 9.88 3.22
CA GLN A 77 13.06 9.63 1.92
C GLN A 77 14.12 9.57 0.84
N GLU A 78 14.03 8.59 -0.05
CA GLU A 78 14.96 8.37 -1.14
C GLU A 78 14.23 7.77 -2.33
N LYS A 79 14.56 8.23 -3.54
CA LYS A 79 14.13 7.60 -4.78
C LYS A 79 15.19 6.61 -5.22
N PHE A 80 14.76 5.41 -5.56
CA PHE A 80 15.64 4.31 -5.94
C PHE A 80 15.17 3.71 -7.26
N ASN A 81 16.11 3.51 -8.18
CA ASN A 81 15.83 2.85 -9.45
C ASN A 81 16.05 1.35 -9.27
N ALA A 82 14.95 0.59 -9.18
CA ALA A 82 15.02 -0.85 -9.05
C ALA A 82 15.32 -1.52 -10.38
N ALA A 83 16.26 -2.46 -10.35
CA ALA A 83 16.51 -3.36 -11.47
C ALA A 83 15.59 -4.59 -11.38
N VAL A 84 15.44 -5.31 -12.46
CA VAL A 84 14.78 -6.61 -12.46
C VAL A 84 15.61 -7.58 -11.61
N GLY A 85 14.97 -8.27 -10.68
CA GLY A 85 15.62 -9.19 -9.78
C GLY A 85 15.90 -8.60 -8.42
N TYR A 86 17.02 -8.94 -7.81
CA TYR A 86 17.37 -8.51 -6.45
C TYR A 86 17.85 -7.07 -6.40
N ASN A 87 17.38 -6.35 -5.38
CA ASN A 87 17.78 -4.99 -5.09
C ASN A 87 18.09 -4.86 -3.60
N ALA A 88 19.00 -3.96 -3.25
CA ALA A 88 19.35 -3.64 -1.88
C ALA A 88 19.51 -2.13 -1.73
N ILE A 89 18.80 -1.55 -0.78
CA ILE A 89 18.92 -0.13 -0.44
C ILE A 89 19.64 -0.03 0.91
N PRO A 90 20.88 0.46 0.94
CA PRO A 90 21.57 0.67 2.21
C PRO A 90 20.91 1.80 3.00
N PHE A 91 20.78 1.63 4.30
CA PHE A 91 20.20 2.63 5.18
C PHE A 91 21.03 2.76 6.46
N ASN A 92 21.45 3.98 6.76
CA ASN A 92 22.16 4.32 8.00
C ASN A 92 21.21 5.08 8.91
N ARG A 93 21.25 4.78 10.21
CA ARG A 93 20.38 5.47 11.16
C ARG A 93 20.65 6.97 11.28
N ASN A 94 21.88 7.41 10.98
CA ASN A 94 22.29 8.82 11.16
C ASN A 94 21.99 9.30 12.59
N SER A 95 21.23 10.39 12.71
CA SER A 95 20.85 10.95 14.01
C SER A 95 19.50 10.44 14.54
N LEU A 96 18.91 9.43 13.90
CA LEU A 96 17.64 8.87 14.36
C LEU A 96 17.83 8.16 15.69
N SER A 97 16.91 8.42 16.62
CA SER A 97 16.93 7.77 17.93
C SER A 97 16.55 6.29 17.83
N LYS A 98 16.99 5.51 18.79
CA LYS A 98 16.54 4.12 18.91
C LYS A 98 15.03 4.05 19.11
N GLY A 99 14.42 3.04 18.53
CA GLY A 99 12.98 2.86 18.61
C GLY A 99 12.43 2.18 17.38
N MET A 100 11.11 2.17 17.28
CA MET A 100 10.39 1.55 16.17
C MET A 100 10.03 2.59 15.11
N TYR A 101 10.24 2.21 13.87
CA TYR A 101 9.91 2.99 12.67
C TYR A 101 9.14 2.11 11.70
N ILE A 102 8.53 2.73 10.71
CA ILE A 102 7.89 2.05 9.59
C ILE A 102 8.62 2.46 8.32
N TYR A 103 9.13 1.50 7.57
CA TYR A 103 9.64 1.78 6.24
C TYR A 103 8.65 1.32 5.17
N SER A 104 8.68 2.02 4.05
CA SER A 104 7.80 1.73 2.92
C SER A 104 8.56 1.78 1.62
N LEU A 105 8.21 0.86 0.72
CA LEU A 105 8.60 0.89 -0.68
C LEU A 105 7.35 1.15 -1.51
N GLN A 106 7.34 2.21 -2.28
CA GLN A 106 6.18 2.62 -3.07
C GLN A 106 6.55 2.72 -4.56
N THR A 107 5.71 2.11 -5.38
CA THR A 107 5.75 2.25 -6.84
C THR A 107 4.47 2.95 -7.30
N ASP A 108 4.31 3.12 -8.62
CA ASP A 108 3.08 3.69 -9.17
C ASP A 108 1.84 2.84 -8.87
N ALA A 109 2.03 1.55 -8.63
CA ALA A 109 0.92 0.59 -8.51
C ALA A 109 0.75 0.00 -7.11
N GLU A 110 1.77 0.06 -6.26
CA GLU A 110 1.71 -0.64 -4.96
C GLU A 110 2.56 0.04 -3.90
N ILE A 111 2.26 -0.26 -2.64
CA ILE A 111 3.06 0.14 -1.49
C ILE A 111 3.22 -1.05 -0.56
N VAL A 112 4.44 -1.27 -0.09
CA VAL A 112 4.76 -2.29 0.91
C VAL A 112 5.37 -1.59 2.12
N SER A 113 4.77 -1.80 3.29
CA SER A 113 5.22 -1.18 4.54
C SER A 113 5.53 -2.25 5.57
N LYS A 114 6.64 -2.07 6.29
CA LYS A 114 7.08 -2.99 7.33
C LYS A 114 7.76 -2.24 8.48
N ARG A 115 7.88 -2.91 9.61
CA ARG A 115 8.54 -2.36 10.80
C ARG A 115 10.05 -2.37 10.63
N LEU A 116 10.68 -1.34 11.20
CA LEU A 116 12.13 -1.20 11.26
C LEU A 116 12.50 -0.79 12.69
N ILE A 117 13.40 -1.53 13.32
CA ILE A 117 13.74 -1.31 14.72
C ILE A 117 15.22 -0.92 14.83
N ILE A 118 15.46 0.22 15.44
CA ILE A 118 16.81 0.72 15.78
C ILE A 118 17.08 0.42 17.26
N LYS A 119 18.13 -0.30 17.51
CA LYS A 119 18.58 -0.60 18.89
C LYS A 119 19.36 0.55 19.50
#